data_a7dfe02398cfd5a201829b00dd47dfba
#
_entry.id   a7dfe02398cfd5a201829b00dd47dfba
#
_cell.length_a   1.000
_cell.length_b   1.000
_cell.length_c   1.000
_cell.angle_alpha   90.00
_cell.angle_beta   90.00
_cell.angle_gamma   90.00
#
_symmetry.space_group_name_H-M   'P 1'
#
loop_
_entity.id
_entity.type
_entity.pdbx_description
1 polymer ?
#
loop_
_entity_poly.entity_id
_entity_poly.type
_entity_poly.pdbx_seq_one_letter_code
_entity_poly.pdbx_strand_id
1 'polypeptide(L)'
;MLIFNFNKSFSADAPPLVFGTPERTIIAWHVDEIQPALQTIAAASQAGKYAAGFLSYEAATAFDSALKTRTPAANNVPLLWFGIYAPEAVTRAPPVAGLELYNIADWQADTSPEQHAASIKKIRAAIREGDIYQANYTLRLKSNFSGCAHAWYEDLRRDSHGRFNAFLDIGTHRILSLSPELFFSWDGGTLRTRPMKGTAKRAAPPAAESVDWLRWHELDTRLAASLLESTKNRAENLMIVDLLRNDVSRVAKPGTVTVPHLFTLETYPTLYQMTSTITAETRHGTTIADIFNALFPCGSITGAPKVKSSEVIAQLETTPRGVYCGALGYISPDGTSVFNVAIRTIVIDASTGDAECGVGGGIVWDSEARDEYAEALAKAAFMHNASHGFELLETLRLENGEYAWLDRHLARLLESASALGFGMDKSHILHSLQAHARAHAGDSSRARRARLLVTRTGAITITSEALEDAPVSWSNPSMGAAFKAKIPESASPARGFESIAPTRIVVLADTPIDRHERALHHKTTRRTVYDTHRQQHPEAYDVLLWNQQHELTEFSYGSLVLEIDGSWLTPTLSSGLLPGVMRAELMAQGEIVERVLVVDDLARAQSIWFINSVRGWIRVELIMEKK
;
A
#
# COMPACT_ATOMS: atom_id res chain seq x y z
N MET A 1 -5.32 -0.53 -17.49
CA MET A 1 -5.76 0.23 -16.28
C MET A 1 -4.55 0.90 -15.67
N LEU A 2 -4.65 2.21 -15.34
CA LEU A 2 -3.59 2.90 -14.61
C LEU A 2 -4.15 3.50 -13.31
N ILE A 3 -3.34 3.50 -12.24
CA ILE A 3 -3.72 4.08 -10.94
C ILE A 3 -2.59 5.00 -10.49
N PHE A 4 -2.90 6.25 -10.15
CA PHE A 4 -1.94 7.19 -9.58
C PHE A 4 -2.41 7.69 -8.21
N ASN A 5 -1.69 7.26 -7.17
CA ASN A 5 -1.86 7.71 -5.80
C ASN A 5 -0.89 8.86 -5.51
N PHE A 6 -1.06 9.99 -6.21
CA PHE A 6 -0.17 11.15 -6.11
C PHE A 6 -0.76 12.20 -5.19
N ASN A 7 -0.11 12.43 -4.09
CA ASN A 7 -0.56 13.38 -3.09
C ASN A 7 -0.02 14.80 -3.37
N LYS A 8 -0.78 15.60 -4.13
CA LYS A 8 -0.40 16.98 -4.50
C LYS A 8 -0.33 17.95 -3.31
N SER A 9 -1.20 17.77 -2.32
CA SER A 9 -1.34 18.69 -1.18
C SER A 9 -0.51 18.30 0.03
N PHE A 10 0.28 17.21 -0.08
CA PHE A 10 1.01 16.64 1.06
C PHE A 10 0.12 16.19 2.24
N SER A 11 -1.22 16.19 2.07
CA SER A 11 -2.17 15.57 2.99
C SER A 11 -2.38 14.10 2.64
N ALA A 12 -2.53 13.23 3.64
CA ALA A 12 -2.55 11.77 3.45
C ALA A 12 -3.74 11.23 2.64
N ASP A 13 -4.79 12.02 2.35
CA ASP A 13 -6.13 11.54 2.05
C ASP A 13 -6.69 11.91 0.66
N ALA A 14 -5.84 12.34 -0.29
CA ALA A 14 -6.33 12.59 -1.64
C ALA A 14 -6.64 11.26 -2.35
N PRO A 15 -7.88 11.03 -2.83
CA PRO A 15 -8.23 9.82 -3.54
C PRO A 15 -7.41 9.68 -4.83
N PRO A 16 -7.04 8.45 -5.23
CA PRO A 16 -6.24 8.21 -6.43
C PRO A 16 -6.97 8.64 -7.70
N LEU A 17 -6.21 8.88 -8.78
CA LEU A 17 -6.75 8.93 -10.12
C LEU A 17 -6.65 7.55 -10.76
N VAL A 18 -7.78 7.02 -11.21
CA VAL A 18 -7.89 5.73 -11.89
C VAL A 18 -8.28 5.97 -13.34
N PHE A 19 -7.46 5.50 -14.24
CA PHE A 19 -7.62 5.61 -15.68
C PHE A 19 -8.09 4.26 -16.24
N GLY A 20 -9.25 4.24 -16.87
CA GLY A 20 -9.84 3.06 -17.49
C GLY A 20 -9.21 2.72 -18.84
N THR A 21 -10.05 2.51 -19.86
CA THR A 21 -9.57 2.24 -21.22
C THR A 21 -9.18 3.54 -21.92
N PRO A 22 -7.97 3.67 -22.48
CA PRO A 22 -7.60 4.84 -23.25
C PRO A 22 -8.34 4.90 -24.60
N GLU A 23 -8.68 6.09 -25.07
CA GLU A 23 -9.18 6.29 -26.44
C GLU A 23 -8.14 5.92 -27.49
N ARG A 24 -6.89 6.22 -27.19
CA ARG A 24 -5.70 5.80 -27.97
C ARG A 24 -4.46 5.76 -27.09
N THR A 25 -3.46 5.02 -27.55
CA THR A 25 -2.11 4.99 -26.96
C THR A 25 -1.11 5.71 -27.87
N ILE A 26 -0.15 6.39 -27.26
CA ILE A 26 1.01 7.01 -27.91
C ILE A 26 2.23 6.26 -27.42
N ILE A 27 2.94 5.63 -28.32
CA ILE A 27 4.10 4.78 -28.00
C ILE A 27 5.29 5.26 -28.84
N ALA A 28 6.46 5.38 -28.22
CA ALA A 28 7.71 5.64 -28.91
C ALA A 28 8.75 4.57 -28.54
N TRP A 29 9.29 3.93 -29.56
CA TRP A 29 10.36 2.92 -29.42
C TRP A 29 11.73 3.50 -29.75
N HIS A 30 11.77 4.57 -30.55
CA HIS A 30 12.97 5.23 -31.02
C HIS A 30 13.06 6.66 -30.49
N VAL A 31 14.29 7.15 -30.37
CA VAL A 31 14.60 8.46 -29.77
C VAL A 31 13.97 9.61 -30.55
N ASP A 32 13.95 9.52 -31.88
CA ASP A 32 13.37 10.52 -32.78
C ASP A 32 11.83 10.61 -32.70
N GLU A 33 11.17 9.60 -32.17
CA GLU A 33 9.71 9.57 -31.95
C GLU A 33 9.29 10.32 -30.69
N ILE A 34 10.19 10.58 -29.74
CA ILE A 34 9.86 11.16 -28.42
C ILE A 34 9.29 12.57 -28.53
N GLN A 35 9.95 13.46 -29.27
CA GLN A 35 9.50 14.85 -29.40
C GLN A 35 8.13 14.96 -30.10
N PRO A 36 7.86 14.27 -31.22
CA PRO A 36 6.52 14.20 -31.82
C PRO A 36 5.45 13.62 -30.89
N ALA A 37 5.80 12.59 -30.11
CA ALA A 37 4.90 11.99 -29.13
C ALA A 37 4.50 13.00 -28.03
N LEU A 38 5.45 13.73 -27.47
CA LEU A 38 5.19 14.75 -26.45
C LEU A 38 4.35 15.91 -26.99
N GLN A 39 4.55 16.34 -28.26
CA GLN A 39 3.69 17.32 -28.90
C GLN A 39 2.24 16.82 -29.04
N THR A 40 2.08 15.55 -29.42
CA THR A 40 0.77 14.92 -29.54
C THR A 40 0.06 14.81 -28.17
N ILE A 41 0.81 14.50 -27.12
CA ILE A 41 0.33 14.47 -25.73
C ILE A 41 -0.11 15.87 -25.28
N ALA A 42 0.69 16.90 -25.55
CA ALA A 42 0.37 18.28 -25.23
C ALA A 42 -0.92 18.75 -25.94
N ALA A 43 -1.06 18.43 -27.23
CA ALA A 43 -2.26 18.76 -28.01
C ALA A 43 -3.52 18.05 -27.45
N ALA A 44 -3.41 16.80 -27.01
CA ALA A 44 -4.51 16.07 -26.40
C ALA A 44 -4.98 16.74 -25.08
N SER A 45 -4.06 17.17 -24.23
CA SER A 45 -4.38 17.91 -23.00
C SER A 45 -5.08 19.24 -23.31
N GLN A 46 -4.58 20.00 -24.28
CA GLN A 46 -5.22 21.25 -24.73
C GLN A 46 -6.63 21.02 -25.32
N ALA A 47 -6.88 19.82 -25.85
CA ALA A 47 -8.21 19.39 -26.33
C ALA A 47 -9.12 18.86 -25.20
N GLY A 48 -8.77 19.08 -23.93
CA GLY A 48 -9.58 18.69 -22.77
C GLY A 48 -9.47 17.21 -22.37
N LYS A 49 -8.41 16.50 -22.81
CA LYS A 49 -8.19 15.09 -22.48
C LYS A 49 -7.13 14.94 -21.38
N TYR A 50 -7.20 13.84 -20.65
CA TYR A 50 -6.08 13.40 -19.81
C TYR A 50 -5.05 12.64 -20.64
N ALA A 51 -3.79 12.77 -20.26
CA ALA A 51 -2.72 11.89 -20.72
C ALA A 51 -2.02 11.28 -19.50
N ALA A 52 -1.79 9.96 -19.48
CA ALA A 52 -1.15 9.29 -18.37
C ALA A 52 -0.24 8.16 -18.85
N GLY A 53 0.95 8.03 -18.25
CA GLY A 53 1.94 7.06 -18.71
C GLY A 53 3.33 7.27 -18.13
N PHE A 54 4.35 6.94 -18.92
CA PHE A 54 5.75 7.04 -18.49
C PHE A 54 6.72 7.38 -19.62
N LEU A 55 7.91 7.89 -19.22
CA LEU A 55 9.13 7.93 -20.01
C LEU A 55 10.18 7.02 -19.37
N SER A 56 10.82 6.17 -20.17
CA SER A 56 11.98 5.38 -19.77
C SER A 56 13.24 6.25 -19.69
N TYR A 57 14.19 5.86 -18.85
CA TYR A 57 15.45 6.60 -18.66
C TYR A 57 16.21 6.82 -19.97
N GLU A 58 16.19 5.84 -20.86
CA GLU A 58 16.90 5.89 -22.15
C GLU A 58 16.32 6.91 -23.13
N ALA A 59 15.12 7.44 -22.89
CA ALA A 59 14.58 8.58 -23.61
C ALA A 59 15.42 9.87 -23.42
N ALA A 60 16.35 9.89 -22.47
CA ALA A 60 17.20 11.05 -22.15
C ALA A 60 17.93 11.62 -23.37
N THR A 61 18.38 10.79 -24.29
CA THR A 61 19.09 11.21 -25.51
C THR A 61 18.21 11.99 -26.50
N ALA A 62 16.88 11.92 -26.36
CA ALA A 62 15.94 12.74 -27.16
C ALA A 62 15.88 14.21 -26.69
N PHE A 63 16.33 14.50 -25.47
CA PHE A 63 16.30 15.82 -24.85
C PHE A 63 17.67 16.52 -24.90
N ASP A 64 18.74 15.75 -24.86
CA ASP A 64 20.10 16.25 -25.02
C ASP A 64 20.98 15.15 -25.65
N SER A 65 21.45 15.38 -26.86
CA SER A 65 22.32 14.44 -27.62
C SER A 65 23.69 14.19 -26.97
N ALA A 66 24.10 15.05 -26.05
CA ALA A 66 25.34 14.84 -25.28
C ALA A 66 25.18 13.76 -24.20
N LEU A 67 23.97 13.50 -23.75
CA LEU A 67 23.69 12.42 -22.78
C LEU A 67 23.96 11.04 -23.40
N LYS A 68 24.48 10.14 -22.60
CA LYS A 68 24.76 8.76 -23.00
C LYS A 68 23.92 7.80 -22.15
N THR A 69 23.27 6.88 -22.83
CA THR A 69 22.49 5.79 -22.21
C THR A 69 22.85 4.46 -22.87
N ARG A 70 22.48 3.36 -22.23
CA ARG A 70 22.57 2.05 -22.88
C ARG A 70 21.44 1.87 -23.88
N THR A 71 21.72 1.13 -24.93
CA THR A 71 20.68 0.76 -25.91
C THR A 71 19.72 -0.25 -25.29
N PRO A 72 18.40 0.01 -25.28
CA PRO A 72 17.41 -0.96 -24.82
C PRO A 72 17.47 -2.26 -25.61
N ALA A 73 17.17 -3.39 -24.95
CA ALA A 73 17.00 -4.66 -25.65
C ALA A 73 15.70 -4.63 -26.49
N ALA A 74 15.68 -5.39 -27.59
CA ALA A 74 14.56 -5.36 -28.57
C ALA A 74 13.16 -5.70 -28.00
N ASN A 75 13.11 -6.42 -26.86
CA ASN A 75 11.86 -6.85 -26.21
C ASN A 75 11.59 -6.11 -24.89
N ASN A 76 12.20 -4.96 -24.69
CA ASN A 76 12.06 -4.18 -23.47
C ASN A 76 10.82 -3.27 -23.52
N VAL A 77 10.56 -2.55 -22.41
CA VAL A 77 9.52 -1.50 -22.38
C VAL A 77 9.85 -0.38 -23.38
N PRO A 78 8.84 0.29 -23.98
CA PRO A 78 9.07 1.41 -24.90
C PRO A 78 9.76 2.59 -24.17
N LEU A 79 10.39 3.47 -24.95
CA LEU A 79 10.99 4.71 -24.43
C LEU A 79 9.92 5.68 -23.90
N LEU A 80 8.73 5.67 -24.48
CA LEU A 80 7.58 6.43 -24.03
C LEU A 80 6.31 5.60 -24.25
N TRP A 81 5.43 5.60 -23.26
CA TRP A 81 4.09 5.07 -23.37
C TRP A 81 3.11 5.99 -22.65
N PHE A 82 2.08 6.50 -23.35
CA PHE A 82 1.00 7.29 -22.77
C PHE A 82 -0.34 6.85 -23.34
N GLY A 83 -1.32 6.65 -22.44
CA GLY A 83 -2.74 6.59 -22.81
C GLY A 83 -3.35 7.99 -22.82
N ILE A 84 -4.23 8.23 -23.79
CA ILE A 84 -5.08 9.44 -23.86
C ILE A 84 -6.50 9.03 -23.46
N TYR A 85 -7.09 9.78 -22.51
CA TYR A 85 -8.36 9.43 -21.89
C TYR A 85 -9.35 10.58 -21.93
N ALA A 86 -10.60 10.26 -22.23
CA ALA A 86 -11.71 11.19 -22.00
C ALA A 86 -11.89 11.41 -20.48
N PRO A 87 -12.36 12.57 -20.03
CA PRO A 87 -12.60 12.82 -18.60
C PRO A 87 -13.49 11.78 -17.93
N GLU A 88 -14.47 11.23 -18.65
CA GLU A 88 -15.42 10.21 -18.17
C GLU A 88 -14.74 8.84 -17.90
N ALA A 89 -13.61 8.58 -18.54
CA ALA A 89 -12.82 7.36 -18.34
C ALA A 89 -11.88 7.46 -17.12
N VAL A 90 -11.89 8.60 -16.40
CA VAL A 90 -11.04 8.85 -15.23
C VAL A 90 -11.90 8.96 -13.98
N THR A 91 -11.65 8.10 -13.00
CA THR A 91 -12.41 8.05 -11.75
C THR A 91 -11.50 8.27 -10.54
N ARG A 92 -12.12 8.44 -9.36
CA ARG A 92 -11.41 8.54 -8.08
C ARG A 92 -11.68 7.35 -7.14
N ALA A 93 -12.42 6.36 -7.63
CA ALA A 93 -12.68 5.11 -6.92
C ALA A 93 -11.73 4.02 -7.45
N PRO A 94 -10.71 3.62 -6.70
CA PRO A 94 -9.86 2.52 -7.12
C PRO A 94 -10.67 1.22 -7.11
N PRO A 95 -10.38 0.29 -8.04
CA PRO A 95 -10.92 -1.05 -7.91
C PRO A 95 -10.43 -1.64 -6.58
N VAL A 96 -11.33 -2.26 -5.84
CA VAL A 96 -10.96 -2.96 -4.61
C VAL A 96 -10.09 -4.16 -5.04
N ALA A 97 -8.86 -4.23 -4.56
CA ALA A 97 -8.05 -5.41 -4.76
C ALA A 97 -8.64 -6.54 -3.91
N GLY A 98 -9.21 -7.52 -4.59
CA GLY A 98 -9.76 -8.72 -3.95
C GLY A 98 -8.69 -9.57 -3.27
N LEU A 99 -9.08 -10.76 -2.79
CA LEU A 99 -8.14 -11.77 -2.26
C LEU A 99 -7.41 -12.50 -3.41
N GLU A 100 -7.05 -11.77 -4.45
CA GLU A 100 -6.33 -12.33 -5.58
C GLU A 100 -4.90 -12.69 -5.16
N LEU A 101 -4.47 -13.87 -5.56
CA LEU A 101 -3.19 -14.42 -5.17
C LEU A 101 -2.09 -13.98 -6.13
N TYR A 102 -0.91 -13.82 -5.58
CA TYR A 102 0.33 -13.66 -6.35
C TYR A 102 1.46 -14.45 -5.69
N ASN A 103 2.48 -14.75 -6.46
CA ASN A 103 3.70 -15.39 -5.99
C ASN A 103 4.92 -14.72 -6.63
N ILE A 104 5.99 -14.60 -5.87
CA ILE A 104 7.24 -14.00 -6.30
C ILE A 104 8.36 -14.94 -5.89
N ALA A 105 9.23 -15.27 -6.83
CA ALA A 105 10.45 -16.01 -6.56
C ALA A 105 11.48 -15.14 -5.82
N ASP A 106 12.57 -15.75 -5.35
CA ASP A 106 13.65 -15.01 -4.70
C ASP A 106 14.32 -14.03 -5.68
N TRP A 107 14.64 -12.85 -5.17
CA TRP A 107 15.31 -11.81 -5.93
C TRP A 107 16.80 -12.08 -6.04
N GLN A 108 17.34 -11.98 -7.24
CA GLN A 108 18.75 -12.15 -7.53
C GLN A 108 19.34 -10.89 -8.14
N ALA A 109 20.49 -10.44 -7.62
CA ALA A 109 21.20 -9.31 -8.18
C ALA A 109 21.93 -9.72 -9.47
N ASP A 110 21.86 -8.86 -10.50
CA ASP A 110 22.60 -9.04 -11.76
C ASP A 110 24.09 -8.68 -11.66
N THR A 111 24.48 -8.09 -10.53
CA THR A 111 25.84 -7.57 -10.27
C THR A 111 26.34 -8.13 -8.95
N SER A 112 27.50 -8.81 -8.97
CA SER A 112 28.11 -9.33 -7.74
C SER A 112 28.73 -8.22 -6.88
N PRO A 113 28.99 -8.46 -5.57
CA PRO A 113 29.71 -7.50 -4.72
C PRO A 113 31.07 -7.08 -5.29
N GLU A 114 31.80 -8.02 -5.92
CA GLU A 114 33.12 -7.77 -6.50
C GLU A 114 33.02 -6.88 -7.76
N GLN A 115 32.02 -7.14 -8.62
CA GLN A 115 31.76 -6.32 -9.81
C GLN A 115 31.34 -4.92 -9.41
N HIS A 116 30.47 -4.81 -8.40
CA HIS A 116 30.05 -3.53 -7.83
C HIS A 116 31.26 -2.75 -7.29
N ALA A 117 32.12 -3.39 -6.50
CA ALA A 117 33.32 -2.77 -5.95
C ALA A 117 34.29 -2.27 -7.05
N ALA A 118 34.44 -3.04 -8.14
CA ALA A 118 35.23 -2.63 -9.28
C ALA A 118 34.67 -1.36 -9.97
N SER A 119 33.33 -1.26 -10.07
CA SER A 119 32.64 -0.09 -10.62
C SER A 119 32.78 1.13 -9.70
N ILE A 120 32.60 0.97 -8.38
CA ILE A 120 32.83 2.05 -7.40
C ILE A 120 34.24 2.59 -7.51
N LYS A 121 35.26 1.73 -7.65
CA LYS A 121 36.64 2.14 -7.81
C LYS A 121 36.83 3.04 -9.07
N LYS A 122 36.17 2.70 -10.18
CA LYS A 122 36.24 3.50 -11.43
C LYS A 122 35.52 4.85 -11.26
N ILE A 123 34.36 4.87 -10.60
CA ILE A 123 33.65 6.13 -10.31
C ILE A 123 34.49 7.04 -9.42
N ARG A 124 35.10 6.51 -8.36
CA ARG A 124 36.01 7.28 -7.49
C ARG A 124 37.24 7.79 -8.25
N ALA A 125 37.74 7.04 -9.23
CA ALA A 125 38.82 7.52 -10.11
C ALA A 125 38.38 8.74 -10.94
N ALA A 126 37.19 8.69 -11.56
CA ALA A 126 36.64 9.82 -12.30
C ALA A 126 36.38 11.06 -11.42
N ILE A 127 35.97 10.84 -10.14
CA ILE A 127 35.84 11.93 -9.16
C ILE A 127 37.19 12.53 -8.82
N ARG A 128 38.20 11.70 -8.60
CA ARG A 128 39.57 12.16 -8.31
C ARG A 128 40.20 12.97 -9.47
N GLU A 129 39.89 12.59 -10.71
CA GLU A 129 40.34 13.27 -11.93
C GLU A 129 39.58 14.57 -12.17
N GLY A 130 38.49 14.83 -11.39
CA GLY A 130 37.69 16.04 -11.52
C GLY A 130 36.63 15.98 -12.62
N ASP A 131 36.42 14.83 -13.23
CA ASP A 131 35.46 14.63 -14.31
C ASP A 131 33.99 14.76 -13.80
N ILE A 132 33.72 14.23 -12.59
CA ILE A 132 32.42 14.25 -11.96
C ILE A 132 32.56 14.52 -10.46
N TYR A 133 31.48 15.02 -9.84
CA TYR A 133 31.37 15.14 -8.36
C TYR A 133 30.66 13.93 -7.76
N GLN A 134 29.69 13.37 -8.49
CA GLN A 134 28.88 12.24 -8.08
C GLN A 134 28.34 11.51 -9.30
N ALA A 135 28.20 10.18 -9.23
CA ALA A 135 27.38 9.39 -10.15
C ALA A 135 26.40 8.51 -9.38
N ASN A 136 25.16 8.45 -9.83
CA ASN A 136 24.17 7.51 -9.27
C ASN A 136 24.33 6.16 -9.97
N TYR A 137 25.04 5.23 -9.33
CA TYR A 137 25.32 3.90 -9.85
C TYR A 137 24.27 2.89 -9.38
N THR A 138 23.79 2.04 -10.30
CA THR A 138 22.66 1.15 -10.04
C THR A 138 22.89 -0.26 -10.57
N LEU A 139 22.19 -1.22 -9.97
CA LEU A 139 22.14 -2.62 -10.39
C LEU A 139 20.67 -3.08 -10.47
N ARG A 140 20.42 -4.24 -11.07
CA ARG A 140 19.09 -4.81 -11.20
C ARG A 140 18.95 -6.03 -10.33
N LEU A 141 17.82 -6.08 -9.64
CA LEU A 141 17.32 -7.28 -9.01
C LEU A 141 16.31 -7.92 -9.94
N LYS A 142 16.42 -9.22 -10.16
CA LYS A 142 15.56 -10.02 -11.04
C LYS A 142 14.87 -11.11 -10.27
N SER A 143 13.61 -11.37 -10.62
CA SER A 143 12.77 -12.40 -10.04
C SER A 143 11.77 -12.89 -11.08
N ASN A 144 10.90 -13.83 -10.71
CA ASN A 144 9.76 -14.24 -11.51
C ASN A 144 8.48 -14.09 -10.71
N PHE A 145 7.46 -13.50 -11.33
CA PHE A 145 6.17 -13.18 -10.77
C PHE A 145 5.06 -13.99 -11.44
N SER A 146 4.08 -14.42 -10.66
CA SER A 146 2.83 -14.99 -11.16
C SER A 146 1.63 -14.51 -10.34
N GLY A 147 0.47 -14.40 -10.99
CA GLY A 147 -0.78 -14.00 -10.34
C GLY A 147 -1.16 -12.55 -10.57
N CYS A 148 -1.84 -11.91 -9.59
CA CYS A 148 -2.39 -10.58 -9.71
C CYS A 148 -1.40 -9.50 -9.28
N ALA A 149 -0.85 -8.76 -10.24
CA ALA A 149 0.10 -7.68 -9.98
C ALA A 149 -0.53 -6.48 -9.25
N HIS A 150 -1.85 -6.22 -9.46
CA HIS A 150 -2.56 -5.18 -8.74
C HIS A 150 -2.69 -5.50 -7.25
N ALA A 151 -2.98 -6.76 -6.90
CA ALA A 151 -3.03 -7.20 -5.51
C ALA A 151 -1.66 -7.03 -4.83
N TRP A 152 -0.57 -7.38 -5.53
CA TRP A 152 0.78 -7.14 -5.03
C TRP A 152 1.09 -5.65 -4.85
N TYR A 153 0.73 -4.82 -5.83
CA TYR A 153 0.89 -3.37 -5.71
C TYR A 153 0.18 -2.78 -4.48
N GLU A 154 -1.05 -3.21 -4.20
CA GLU A 154 -1.80 -2.73 -3.04
C GLU A 154 -1.16 -3.15 -1.71
N ASP A 155 -0.60 -4.36 -1.62
CA ASP A 155 0.16 -4.79 -0.44
C ASP A 155 1.44 -3.97 -0.26
N LEU A 156 2.23 -3.80 -1.34
CA LEU A 156 3.42 -2.95 -1.34
C LEU A 156 3.10 -1.50 -0.96
N ARG A 157 2.03 -0.93 -1.51
CA ARG A 157 1.61 0.45 -1.26
C ARG A 157 1.23 0.68 0.20
N ARG A 158 0.55 -0.27 0.82
CA ARG A 158 0.15 -0.19 2.23
C ARG A 158 1.35 -0.07 3.16
N ASP A 159 2.43 -0.78 2.85
CA ASP A 159 3.61 -0.85 3.69
C ASP A 159 4.66 0.21 3.33
N SER A 160 4.65 0.74 2.09
CA SER A 160 5.73 1.57 1.58
C SER A 160 5.68 3.03 1.99
N HIS A 161 4.52 3.56 2.36
CA HIS A 161 4.28 4.98 2.66
C HIS A 161 4.81 5.95 1.57
N GLY A 162 5.00 5.49 0.34
CA GLY A 162 5.38 6.34 -0.80
C GLY A 162 4.31 7.39 -1.07
N ARG A 163 4.73 8.60 -1.46
CA ARG A 163 3.78 9.71 -1.73
C ARG A 163 3.35 9.80 -3.19
N PHE A 164 4.10 9.17 -4.09
CA PHE A 164 3.87 9.23 -5.53
C PHE A 164 3.81 7.82 -6.11
N ASN A 165 2.89 7.01 -5.55
CA ASN A 165 2.73 5.62 -5.96
C ASN A 165 1.91 5.52 -7.24
N ALA A 166 2.27 4.59 -8.13
CA ALA A 166 1.53 4.34 -9.35
C ALA A 166 1.53 2.85 -9.70
N PHE A 167 0.42 2.38 -10.22
CA PHE A 167 0.27 1.09 -10.87
C PHE A 167 -0.13 1.29 -12.33
N LEU A 168 0.62 0.72 -13.26
CA LEU A 168 0.32 0.78 -14.68
C LEU A 168 0.26 -0.65 -15.26
N ASP A 169 -0.89 -1.03 -15.80
CA ASP A 169 -1.02 -2.20 -16.66
C ASP A 169 -1.22 -1.70 -18.10
N ILE A 170 -0.18 -1.86 -18.90
CA ILE A 170 -0.13 -1.44 -20.31
C ILE A 170 -0.37 -2.61 -21.28
N GLY A 171 -0.78 -3.77 -20.75
CA GLY A 171 -1.02 -4.99 -21.49
C GLY A 171 0.23 -5.86 -21.63
N THR A 172 1.32 -5.32 -22.18
CA THR A 172 2.60 -6.04 -22.33
C THR A 172 3.41 -6.09 -21.04
N HIS A 173 3.33 -5.05 -20.22
CA HIS A 173 4.04 -4.95 -18.95
C HIS A 173 3.13 -4.40 -17.85
N ARG A 174 3.48 -4.75 -16.60
CA ARG A 174 2.90 -4.16 -15.40
C ARG A 174 3.99 -3.45 -14.63
N ILE A 175 3.73 -2.20 -14.25
CA ILE A 175 4.69 -1.32 -13.58
C ILE A 175 4.12 -0.96 -12.22
N LEU A 176 4.84 -1.34 -11.16
CA LEU A 176 4.50 -1.07 -9.77
C LEU A 176 5.52 -0.07 -9.23
N SER A 177 5.14 1.20 -9.11
CA SER A 177 6.02 2.27 -8.64
C SER A 177 5.58 2.74 -7.25
N LEU A 178 6.48 2.68 -6.28
CA LEU A 178 6.27 3.12 -4.89
C LEU A 178 7.17 4.33 -4.57
N SER A 179 7.23 5.25 -5.53
CA SER A 179 8.17 6.35 -5.48
C SER A 179 7.88 7.32 -4.34
N PRO A 180 8.90 7.68 -3.56
CA PRO A 180 8.81 8.74 -2.58
C PRO A 180 9.11 10.13 -3.17
N GLU A 181 9.62 10.23 -4.41
CA GLU A 181 10.22 11.43 -4.97
C GLU A 181 9.37 12.07 -6.06
N LEU A 182 9.06 13.37 -5.90
CA LEU A 182 8.45 14.19 -6.92
C LEU A 182 9.52 14.63 -7.93
N PHE A 183 9.38 14.20 -9.18
CA PHE A 183 10.19 14.73 -10.27
C PHE A 183 9.81 16.18 -10.55
N PHE A 184 8.55 16.41 -10.92
CA PHE A 184 7.99 17.75 -10.95
C PHE A 184 6.45 17.74 -10.85
N SER A 185 5.90 18.89 -10.42
CA SER A 185 4.52 19.27 -10.64
C SER A 185 4.45 20.62 -11.32
N TRP A 186 3.51 20.80 -12.25
CA TRP A 186 3.31 22.01 -13.01
C TRP A 186 1.84 22.28 -13.22
N ASP A 187 1.40 23.50 -12.99
CA ASP A 187 0.00 23.94 -13.11
C ASP A 187 -0.24 24.94 -14.27
N GLY A 188 0.69 24.96 -15.25
CA GLY A 188 0.67 25.92 -16.35
C GLY A 188 1.39 27.25 -16.04
N GLY A 189 1.65 27.54 -14.78
CA GLY A 189 2.33 28.74 -14.30
C GLY A 189 3.51 28.44 -13.38
N THR A 190 3.29 27.65 -12.36
CA THR A 190 4.28 27.31 -11.34
C THR A 190 4.83 25.90 -11.55
N LEU A 191 6.14 25.82 -11.71
CA LEU A 191 6.91 24.58 -11.74
C LEU A 191 7.51 24.31 -10.36
N ARG A 192 7.32 23.09 -9.85
CA ARG A 192 7.88 22.66 -8.55
C ARG A 192 8.59 21.32 -8.73
N THR A 193 9.77 21.19 -8.14
CA THR A 193 10.51 19.91 -8.02
C THR A 193 10.92 19.71 -6.56
N ARG A 194 11.06 18.42 -6.15
CA ARG A 194 11.31 18.12 -4.74
C ARG A 194 12.26 16.94 -4.58
N PRO A 195 13.56 17.20 -4.71
CA PRO A 195 14.58 16.19 -4.49
C PRO A 195 14.67 15.76 -3.05
N MET A 196 15.14 14.53 -2.85
CA MET A 196 15.37 13.93 -1.55
C MET A 196 16.79 13.36 -1.46
N LYS A 197 17.52 13.75 -0.40
CA LYS A 197 18.83 13.21 -0.05
C LYS A 197 19.00 13.22 1.46
N GLY A 198 19.54 12.13 2.00
CA GLY A 198 19.67 11.91 3.43
C GLY A 198 18.46 11.17 4.01
N THR A 199 18.73 9.97 4.52
CA THR A 199 17.73 9.08 5.15
C THR A 199 18.29 8.58 6.47
N ALA A 200 17.47 8.54 7.51
CA ALA A 200 17.80 7.90 8.78
C ALA A 200 16.65 6.99 9.21
N LYS A 201 16.98 5.81 9.76
CA LYS A 201 15.97 4.94 10.37
C LYS A 201 15.46 5.58 11.64
N ARG A 202 14.17 5.45 11.91
CA ARG A 202 13.57 5.79 13.20
C ARG A 202 13.88 4.72 14.23
N ALA A 203 13.84 5.11 15.49
CA ALA A 203 13.85 4.15 16.58
C ALA A 203 12.60 3.25 16.48
N ALA A 204 12.73 1.95 16.72
CA ALA A 204 11.59 1.06 16.81
C ALA A 204 10.70 1.49 18.00
N PRO A 205 9.40 1.73 17.80
CA PRO A 205 8.52 2.12 18.90
C PRO A 205 8.44 0.96 19.92
N PRO A 206 8.38 1.26 21.23
CA PRO A 206 8.18 0.25 22.25
C PRO A 206 6.77 -0.35 22.14
N ALA A 207 6.55 -1.49 22.81
CA ALA A 207 5.21 -2.06 22.91
C ALA A 207 4.24 -1.06 23.57
N ALA A 208 2.97 -1.09 23.20
CA ALA A 208 1.97 -0.10 23.61
C ALA A 208 1.85 0.07 25.14
N GLU A 209 2.13 -0.98 25.92
CA GLU A 209 2.05 -1.01 27.38
C GLU A 209 3.40 -0.68 28.07
N SER A 210 4.44 -0.33 27.31
CA SER A 210 5.78 -0.05 27.86
C SER A 210 5.85 1.35 28.49
N VAL A 211 6.56 1.46 29.61
CA VAL A 211 6.93 2.75 30.24
C VAL A 211 8.06 3.47 29.52
N ASP A 212 8.64 2.87 28.48
CA ASP A 212 9.84 3.37 27.81
C ASP A 212 9.56 4.41 26.70
N TRP A 213 8.32 4.92 26.59
CA TRP A 213 7.93 5.88 25.55
C TRP A 213 8.73 7.19 25.59
N LEU A 214 9.09 7.68 26.76
CA LEU A 214 9.93 8.89 26.91
C LEU A 214 11.33 8.65 26.34
N ARG A 215 11.94 7.53 26.70
CA ARG A 215 13.28 7.15 26.21
C ARG A 215 13.30 6.92 24.71
N TRP A 216 12.24 6.28 24.19
CA TRP A 216 12.05 6.13 22.75
C TRP A 216 11.94 7.48 22.04
N HIS A 217 11.13 8.40 22.57
CA HIS A 217 10.94 9.73 22.00
C HIS A 217 12.24 10.54 21.98
N GLU A 218 13.04 10.48 23.06
CA GLU A 218 14.37 11.11 23.10
C GLU A 218 15.31 10.52 22.04
N LEU A 219 15.36 9.19 21.90
CA LEU A 219 16.21 8.52 20.91
C LEU A 219 15.76 8.88 19.49
N ASP A 220 14.47 8.82 19.20
CA ASP A 220 13.91 9.12 17.89
C ASP A 220 14.16 10.58 17.50
N THR A 221 13.99 11.52 18.44
CA THR A 221 14.31 12.93 18.26
C THR A 221 15.80 13.17 17.99
N ARG A 222 16.70 12.46 18.68
CA ARG A 222 18.15 12.52 18.42
C ARG A 222 18.51 12.03 17.03
N LEU A 223 17.89 10.95 16.55
CA LEU A 223 18.10 10.43 15.18
C LEU A 223 17.66 11.45 14.13
N ALA A 224 16.51 12.12 14.36
CA ALA A 224 16.03 13.21 13.52
C ALA A 224 17.00 14.39 13.47
N ALA A 225 17.48 14.85 14.62
CA ALA A 225 18.44 15.93 14.74
C ALA A 225 19.79 15.57 14.09
N SER A 226 20.29 14.37 14.30
CA SER A 226 21.54 13.88 13.69
C SER A 226 21.48 13.90 12.16
N LEU A 227 20.32 13.57 11.57
CA LEU A 227 20.14 13.68 10.11
C LEU A 227 20.21 15.13 9.64
N LEU A 228 19.51 16.04 10.32
CA LEU A 228 19.49 17.47 9.97
C LEU A 228 20.85 18.16 10.16
N GLU A 229 21.64 17.74 11.14
CA GLU A 229 22.95 18.31 11.46
C GLU A 229 24.09 17.68 10.64
N SER A 230 23.84 16.57 9.96
CA SER A 230 24.84 15.87 9.15
C SER A 230 25.35 16.76 8.01
N THR A 231 26.62 17.19 8.13
CA THR A 231 27.29 17.99 7.08
C THR A 231 27.34 17.27 5.75
N LYS A 232 27.54 15.94 5.74
CA LYS A 232 27.53 15.10 4.54
C LYS A 232 26.15 15.16 3.86
N ASN A 233 25.08 14.83 4.57
CA ASN A 233 23.71 14.80 4.01
C ASN A 233 23.27 16.18 3.51
N ARG A 234 23.62 17.24 4.21
CA ARG A 234 23.34 18.62 3.78
C ARG A 234 24.11 18.99 2.52
N ALA A 235 25.40 18.64 2.43
CA ALA A 235 26.21 18.92 1.24
C ALA A 235 25.67 18.16 0.01
N GLU A 236 25.32 16.89 0.13
CA GLU A 236 24.71 16.10 -0.95
C GLU A 236 23.35 16.68 -1.37
N ASN A 237 22.50 17.07 -0.42
CA ASN A 237 21.21 17.67 -0.71
C ASN A 237 21.39 19.02 -1.43
N LEU A 238 22.29 19.88 -0.95
CA LEU A 238 22.58 21.17 -1.56
C LEU A 238 23.09 21.04 -3.01
N MET A 239 23.96 20.08 -3.27
CA MET A 239 24.47 19.82 -4.62
C MET A 239 23.34 19.46 -5.60
N ILE A 240 22.38 18.63 -5.17
CA ILE A 240 21.22 18.28 -6.00
C ILE A 240 20.27 19.46 -6.15
N VAL A 241 20.08 20.26 -5.11
CA VAL A 241 19.30 21.51 -5.19
C VAL A 241 19.89 22.45 -6.24
N ASP A 242 21.19 22.67 -6.25
CA ASP A 242 21.84 23.53 -7.24
C ASP A 242 21.74 22.99 -8.66
N LEU A 243 21.88 21.68 -8.83
CA LEU A 243 21.68 21.02 -10.13
C LEU A 243 20.25 21.26 -10.65
N LEU A 244 19.25 21.03 -9.82
CA LEU A 244 17.84 21.21 -10.19
C LEU A 244 17.45 22.69 -10.34
N ARG A 245 18.04 23.61 -9.58
CA ARG A 245 17.89 25.05 -9.82
C ARG A 245 18.37 25.45 -11.21
N ASN A 246 19.52 24.92 -11.64
CA ASN A 246 20.01 25.13 -12.99
C ASN A 246 19.04 24.54 -14.04
N ASP A 247 18.57 23.31 -13.87
CA ASP A 247 17.63 22.68 -14.79
C ASP A 247 16.31 23.48 -14.88
N VAL A 248 15.70 23.86 -13.74
CA VAL A 248 14.48 24.65 -13.67
C VAL A 248 14.68 26.03 -14.33
N SER A 249 15.86 26.66 -14.17
CA SER A 249 16.13 27.98 -14.73
C SER A 249 16.01 28.06 -16.25
N ARG A 250 16.16 26.92 -16.94
CA ARG A 250 16.06 26.81 -18.41
C ARG A 250 14.65 27.12 -18.93
N VAL A 251 13.60 26.92 -18.10
CA VAL A 251 12.18 27.21 -18.44
C VAL A 251 11.57 28.30 -17.59
N ALA A 252 12.26 28.74 -16.55
CA ALA A 252 11.77 29.73 -15.61
C ALA A 252 11.79 31.17 -16.17
N LYS A 253 10.88 32.03 -15.70
CA LYS A 253 11.04 33.47 -15.83
C LYS A 253 12.29 33.90 -15.03
N PRO A 254 13.12 34.81 -15.56
CA PRO A 254 14.28 35.31 -14.84
C PRO A 254 13.93 35.83 -13.44
N GLY A 255 14.72 35.44 -12.44
CA GLY A 255 14.56 35.89 -11.05
C GLY A 255 13.47 35.19 -10.24
N THR A 256 12.75 34.19 -10.80
CA THR A 256 11.63 33.52 -10.09
C THR A 256 12.02 32.16 -9.49
N VAL A 257 13.22 31.65 -9.77
CA VAL A 257 13.70 30.39 -9.17
C VAL A 257 13.99 30.60 -7.69
N THR A 258 13.26 29.93 -6.84
CA THR A 258 13.40 30.01 -5.37
C THR A 258 13.48 28.64 -4.74
N VAL A 259 14.01 28.59 -3.51
CA VAL A 259 14.06 27.39 -2.67
C VAL A 259 13.31 27.70 -1.37
N PRO A 260 11.97 27.65 -1.38
CA PRO A 260 11.17 28.03 -0.22
C PRO A 260 11.39 27.12 0.99
N HIS A 261 11.79 25.88 0.76
CA HIS A 261 12.06 24.91 1.81
C HIS A 261 13.37 24.19 1.50
N LEU A 262 14.36 24.38 2.34
CA LEU A 262 15.68 23.74 2.27
C LEU A 262 15.85 22.87 3.52
N PHE A 263 16.31 21.61 3.32
CA PHE A 263 16.56 20.62 4.40
C PHE A 263 15.35 20.35 5.29
N THR A 264 14.16 20.21 4.69
CA THR A 264 12.96 19.86 5.44
C THR A 264 13.02 18.39 5.85
N LEU A 265 12.78 18.13 7.14
CA LEU A 265 12.65 16.76 7.64
C LEU A 265 11.22 16.26 7.42
N GLU A 266 11.08 15.16 6.71
CA GLU A 266 9.84 14.43 6.60
C GLU A 266 9.88 13.19 7.48
N THR A 267 8.82 13.02 8.27
CA THR A 267 8.67 11.89 9.17
C THR A 267 7.79 10.83 8.51
N TYR A 268 8.35 9.65 8.32
CA TYR A 268 7.63 8.45 7.92
C TYR A 268 7.57 7.47 9.10
N PRO A 269 6.69 6.47 9.09
CA PRO A 269 6.58 5.54 10.22
C PRO A 269 7.89 4.86 10.63
N THR A 270 8.75 4.52 9.65
CA THR A 270 9.99 3.76 9.88
C THR A 270 11.28 4.55 9.63
N LEU A 271 11.17 5.75 9.03
CA LEU A 271 12.35 6.52 8.65
C LEU A 271 12.10 8.03 8.67
N TYR A 272 13.18 8.79 8.76
CA TYR A 272 13.25 10.22 8.46
C TYR A 272 13.88 10.43 7.09
N GLN A 273 13.37 11.40 6.35
CA GLN A 273 13.85 11.76 5.03
C GLN A 273 14.08 13.27 4.95
N MET A 274 15.27 13.68 4.49
CA MET A 274 15.56 15.09 4.22
C MET A 274 15.15 15.43 2.78
N THR A 275 14.35 16.47 2.60
CA THR A 275 13.87 16.97 1.30
C THR A 275 14.13 18.44 1.17
N SER A 276 14.20 18.93 -0.08
CA SER A 276 14.21 20.35 -0.40
C SER A 276 13.22 20.63 -1.52
N THR A 277 12.65 21.84 -1.56
CA THR A 277 11.67 22.21 -2.58
C THR A 277 12.21 23.36 -3.41
N ILE A 278 12.24 23.22 -4.73
CA ILE A 278 12.57 24.27 -5.69
C ILE A 278 11.30 24.64 -6.43
N THR A 279 11.02 25.94 -6.57
CA THR A 279 9.88 26.46 -7.33
C THR A 279 10.31 27.57 -8.27
N ALA A 280 9.58 27.70 -9.39
CA ALA A 280 9.75 28.80 -10.33
C ALA A 280 8.45 29.09 -11.07
N GLU A 281 8.27 30.34 -11.52
CA GLU A 281 7.27 30.67 -12.53
C GLU A 281 7.83 30.33 -13.91
N THR A 282 7.07 29.60 -14.72
CA THR A 282 7.48 29.27 -16.10
C THR A 282 7.22 30.44 -17.04
N ARG A 283 7.99 30.53 -18.13
CA ARG A 283 7.79 31.51 -19.18
C ARG A 283 6.42 31.30 -19.84
N HIS A 284 5.84 32.36 -20.35
CA HIS A 284 4.63 32.26 -21.15
C HIS A 284 4.84 31.37 -22.38
N GLY A 285 3.92 30.47 -22.66
CA GLY A 285 4.01 29.53 -23.78
C GLY A 285 4.88 28.30 -23.50
N THR A 286 5.42 28.13 -22.29
CA THR A 286 6.11 26.87 -21.89
C THR A 286 5.16 25.69 -22.05
N THR A 287 5.65 24.64 -22.65
CA THR A 287 4.93 23.37 -22.87
C THR A 287 5.48 22.26 -21.96
N ILE A 288 4.74 21.16 -21.86
CA ILE A 288 5.23 19.96 -21.15
C ILE A 288 6.53 19.40 -21.79
N ALA A 289 6.66 19.51 -23.12
CA ALA A 289 7.88 19.11 -23.83
C ALA A 289 9.09 19.96 -23.41
N ASP A 290 8.91 21.28 -23.23
CA ASP A 290 9.97 22.17 -22.76
C ASP A 290 10.42 21.81 -21.33
N ILE A 291 9.47 21.42 -20.45
CA ILE A 291 9.78 21.00 -19.10
C ILE A 291 10.61 19.70 -19.11
N PHE A 292 10.22 18.70 -19.91
CA PHE A 292 11.02 17.50 -20.07
C PHE A 292 12.39 17.79 -20.68
N ASN A 293 12.48 18.65 -21.69
CA ASN A 293 13.75 19.09 -22.28
C ASN A 293 14.69 19.75 -21.26
N ALA A 294 14.13 20.45 -20.27
CA ALA A 294 14.93 21.11 -19.24
C ALA A 294 15.36 20.17 -18.11
N LEU A 295 14.47 19.29 -17.66
CA LEU A 295 14.66 18.53 -16.43
C LEU A 295 15.07 17.07 -16.62
N PHE A 296 14.65 16.43 -17.73
CA PHE A 296 14.86 14.99 -17.92
C PHE A 296 16.27 14.65 -18.43
N PRO A 297 16.90 13.58 -17.90
CA PRO A 297 16.49 12.81 -16.75
C PRO A 297 16.73 13.59 -15.45
N CYS A 298 16.03 13.20 -14.36
CA CYS A 298 16.18 13.87 -13.07
C CYS A 298 17.64 13.87 -12.59
N GLY A 299 18.11 15.02 -12.10
CA GLY A 299 19.48 15.14 -11.62
C GLY A 299 19.82 14.25 -10.42
N SER A 300 18.83 13.96 -9.56
CA SER A 300 19.01 13.13 -8.35
C SER A 300 19.39 11.68 -8.66
N ILE A 301 19.01 11.18 -9.86
CA ILE A 301 19.25 9.79 -10.28
C ILE A 301 20.33 9.68 -11.37
N THR A 302 21.01 10.78 -11.72
CA THR A 302 22.12 10.79 -12.67
C THR A 302 23.44 11.10 -11.97
N GLY A 303 23.69 12.34 -11.67
CA GLY A 303 24.91 12.84 -11.04
C GLY A 303 25.28 14.23 -11.55
N ALA A 304 26.41 14.72 -11.12
CA ALA A 304 26.89 16.06 -11.43
C ALA A 304 28.35 16.04 -11.91
N PRO A 305 28.67 16.68 -13.05
CA PRO A 305 27.83 17.23 -14.11
C PRO A 305 27.01 16.11 -14.83
N LYS A 306 25.76 16.41 -15.21
CA LYS A 306 24.78 15.41 -15.72
C LYS A 306 25.31 14.64 -16.96
N VAL A 307 25.86 15.33 -17.93
CA VAL A 307 26.37 14.72 -19.18
C VAL A 307 27.52 13.73 -18.88
N LYS A 308 28.53 14.16 -18.14
CA LYS A 308 29.70 13.32 -17.85
C LYS A 308 29.34 12.14 -16.95
N SER A 309 28.47 12.37 -15.97
CA SER A 309 27.95 11.28 -15.13
C SER A 309 27.16 10.26 -15.95
N SER A 310 26.36 10.68 -16.94
CA SER A 310 25.62 9.75 -17.81
C SER A 310 26.54 8.86 -18.63
N GLU A 311 27.68 9.39 -19.11
CA GLU A 311 28.70 8.63 -19.82
C GLU A 311 29.31 7.54 -18.92
N VAL A 312 29.73 7.91 -17.71
CA VAL A 312 30.30 6.98 -16.73
C VAL A 312 29.31 5.87 -16.38
N ILE A 313 28.03 6.23 -16.13
CA ILE A 313 26.95 5.28 -15.83
C ILE A 313 26.75 4.30 -17.00
N ALA A 314 26.64 4.80 -18.23
CA ALA A 314 26.43 3.97 -19.42
C ALA A 314 27.57 2.98 -19.67
N GLN A 315 28.81 3.32 -19.28
CA GLN A 315 29.97 2.43 -19.39
C GLN A 315 29.99 1.34 -18.31
N LEU A 316 29.50 1.64 -17.10
CA LEU A 316 29.67 0.78 -15.93
C LEU A 316 28.46 -0.11 -15.65
N GLU A 317 27.23 0.36 -15.86
CA GLU A 317 26.04 -0.47 -15.68
C GLU A 317 25.95 -1.55 -16.76
N THR A 318 25.51 -2.74 -16.39
CA THR A 318 25.49 -3.92 -17.28
C THR A 318 24.27 -3.94 -18.18
N THR A 319 23.15 -3.39 -17.71
CA THR A 319 21.83 -3.41 -18.36
C THR A 319 21.24 -2.00 -18.47
N PRO A 320 20.34 -1.73 -19.43
CA PRO A 320 19.58 -0.48 -19.48
C PRO A 320 18.69 -0.34 -18.22
N ARG A 321 18.30 0.90 -17.93
CA ARG A 321 17.44 1.20 -16.76
C ARG A 321 15.95 1.00 -17.04
N GLY A 322 15.54 1.17 -18.29
CA GLY A 322 14.13 1.09 -18.68
C GLY A 322 13.28 2.15 -17.97
N VAL A 323 12.17 1.72 -17.40
CA VAL A 323 11.28 2.58 -16.61
C VAL A 323 11.96 3.08 -15.33
N TYR A 324 12.80 2.26 -14.72
CA TYR A 324 13.54 2.67 -13.51
C TYR A 324 14.43 3.89 -13.80
N CYS A 325 14.40 4.87 -12.90
CA CYS A 325 15.03 6.19 -13.09
C CYS A 325 14.43 7.04 -14.23
N GLY A 326 13.35 6.60 -14.85
CA GLY A 326 12.51 7.40 -15.73
C GLY A 326 11.53 8.27 -14.98
N ALA A 327 10.38 8.56 -15.58
CA ALA A 327 9.31 9.35 -14.98
C ALA A 327 7.94 8.72 -15.27
N LEU A 328 7.09 8.58 -14.24
CA LEU A 328 5.69 8.18 -14.37
C LEU A 328 4.79 9.34 -13.94
N GLY A 329 3.71 9.56 -14.65
CA GLY A 329 2.79 10.63 -14.26
C GLY A 329 1.61 10.83 -15.20
N TYR A 330 0.95 11.94 -14.99
CA TYR A 330 -0.21 12.32 -15.78
C TYR A 330 -0.27 13.82 -16.02
N ILE A 331 -1.03 14.19 -17.04
CA ILE A 331 -1.40 15.54 -17.44
C ILE A 331 -2.91 15.60 -17.45
N SER A 332 -3.49 16.55 -16.72
CA SER A 332 -4.93 16.78 -16.62
C SER A 332 -5.41 17.71 -17.75
N PRO A 333 -6.73 17.79 -18.05
CA PRO A 333 -7.30 18.68 -19.07
C PRO A 333 -7.02 20.17 -18.85
N ASP A 334 -6.82 20.57 -17.58
CA ASP A 334 -6.45 21.93 -17.20
C ASP A 334 -4.94 22.25 -17.38
N GLY A 335 -4.17 21.30 -17.94
CA GLY A 335 -2.73 21.39 -18.10
C GLY A 335 -1.92 21.04 -16.86
N THR A 336 -2.55 20.85 -15.69
CA THR A 336 -1.84 20.42 -14.48
C THR A 336 -1.16 19.08 -14.71
N SER A 337 0.13 19.01 -14.42
CA SER A 337 0.96 17.82 -14.63
C SER A 337 1.67 17.43 -13.35
N VAL A 338 1.76 16.12 -13.08
CA VAL A 338 2.52 15.58 -11.93
C VAL A 338 3.26 14.34 -12.38
N PHE A 339 4.57 14.32 -12.12
CA PHE A 339 5.44 13.18 -12.46
C PHE A 339 6.33 12.84 -11.27
N ASN A 340 6.48 11.54 -10.99
CA ASN A 340 7.44 11.04 -10.03
C ASN A 340 8.78 10.70 -10.71
N VAL A 341 9.83 10.53 -9.91
CA VAL A 341 11.04 9.82 -10.33
C VAL A 341 10.78 8.33 -10.12
N ALA A 342 10.92 7.52 -11.17
CA ALA A 342 10.61 6.09 -11.12
C ALA A 342 11.67 5.28 -10.36
N ILE A 343 11.79 5.52 -9.07
CA ILE A 343 12.57 4.70 -8.11
C ILE A 343 11.63 3.86 -7.25
N ARG A 344 12.15 2.81 -6.61
CA ARG A 344 11.32 1.78 -5.95
C ARG A 344 10.23 1.28 -6.91
N THR A 345 10.64 0.97 -8.11
CA THR A 345 9.74 0.63 -9.22
C THR A 345 10.09 -0.77 -9.72
N ILE A 346 9.07 -1.60 -9.81
CA ILE A 346 9.14 -2.98 -10.31
C ILE A 346 8.47 -2.98 -11.69
N VAL A 347 9.10 -3.62 -12.65
CA VAL A 347 8.55 -3.86 -13.99
C VAL A 347 8.39 -5.36 -14.18
N ILE A 348 7.22 -5.79 -14.62
CA ILE A 348 6.88 -7.20 -14.84
C ILE A 348 6.50 -7.37 -16.31
N ASP A 349 7.16 -8.27 -17.02
CA ASP A 349 6.71 -8.73 -18.33
C ASP A 349 5.45 -9.57 -18.15
N ALA A 350 4.36 -9.17 -18.80
CA ALA A 350 3.06 -9.82 -18.62
C ALA A 350 2.99 -11.22 -19.25
N SER A 351 3.90 -11.54 -20.19
CA SER A 351 3.91 -12.81 -20.92
C SER A 351 4.78 -13.87 -20.23
N THR A 352 5.92 -13.46 -19.65
CA THR A 352 6.88 -14.39 -19.03
C THR A 352 6.81 -14.40 -17.51
N GLY A 353 6.30 -13.34 -16.91
CA GLY A 353 6.36 -13.10 -15.48
C GLY A 353 7.72 -12.61 -14.99
N ASP A 354 8.68 -12.36 -15.88
CA ASP A 354 9.98 -11.81 -15.48
C ASP A 354 9.78 -10.45 -14.82
N ALA A 355 10.29 -10.32 -13.60
CA ALA A 355 10.18 -9.13 -12.78
C ALA A 355 11.56 -8.52 -12.54
N GLU A 356 11.67 -7.21 -12.75
CA GLU A 356 12.92 -6.46 -12.54
C GLU A 356 12.67 -5.26 -11.63
N CYS A 357 13.61 -5.01 -10.70
CA CYS A 357 13.63 -3.85 -9.84
C CYS A 357 15.03 -3.24 -9.82
N GLY A 358 15.15 -1.95 -10.19
CA GLY A 358 16.41 -1.23 -10.08
C GLY A 358 16.65 -0.74 -8.65
N VAL A 359 17.91 -0.85 -8.20
CA VAL A 359 18.39 -0.32 -6.92
C VAL A 359 19.77 0.29 -7.07
N GLY A 360 20.14 1.23 -6.20
CA GLY A 360 21.45 1.87 -6.26
C GLY A 360 21.53 3.13 -5.41
N GLY A 361 22.62 3.88 -5.58
CA GLY A 361 22.89 5.07 -4.78
C GLY A 361 23.84 6.06 -5.46
N GLY A 362 23.92 7.25 -4.90
CA GLY A 362 24.85 8.28 -5.33
C GLY A 362 26.24 8.03 -4.78
N ILE A 363 27.18 7.72 -5.64
CA ILE A 363 28.57 7.46 -5.29
C ILE A 363 29.33 8.78 -5.27
N VAL A 364 29.95 9.08 -4.14
CA VAL A 364 30.79 10.24 -3.87
C VAL A 364 32.22 9.80 -3.50
N TRP A 365 33.12 10.75 -3.28
CA TRP A 365 34.51 10.46 -2.94
C TRP A 365 34.70 9.54 -1.72
N ASP A 366 33.90 9.76 -0.68
CA ASP A 366 33.98 9.02 0.59
C ASP A 366 33.17 7.71 0.60
N SER A 367 32.56 7.32 -0.54
CA SER A 367 31.79 6.09 -0.64
C SER A 367 32.64 4.85 -0.51
N GLU A 368 32.26 3.93 0.39
CA GLU A 368 32.88 2.63 0.57
C GLU A 368 32.05 1.53 -0.13
N ALA A 369 32.71 0.74 -0.98
CA ALA A 369 32.04 -0.20 -1.89
C ALA A 369 31.12 -1.21 -1.17
N ARG A 370 31.52 -1.70 -0.01
CA ARG A 370 30.73 -2.64 0.79
C ARG A 370 29.45 -2.00 1.33
N ASP A 371 29.57 -0.78 1.83
CA ASP A 371 28.45 -0.06 2.44
C ASP A 371 27.45 0.38 1.38
N GLU A 372 27.93 0.85 0.21
CA GLU A 372 27.09 1.23 -0.92
C GLU A 372 26.31 0.02 -1.50
N TYR A 373 26.94 -1.16 -1.58
CA TYR A 373 26.25 -2.38 -2.01
C TYR A 373 25.16 -2.80 -1.00
N ALA A 374 25.49 -2.76 0.30
CA ALA A 374 24.53 -3.06 1.35
C ALA A 374 23.37 -2.06 1.36
N GLU A 375 23.64 -0.76 1.16
CA GLU A 375 22.63 0.28 1.06
C GLU A 375 21.72 0.07 -0.16
N ALA A 376 22.30 -0.27 -1.34
CA ALA A 376 21.54 -0.57 -2.55
C ALA A 376 20.54 -1.73 -2.30
N LEU A 377 21.00 -2.83 -1.71
CA LEU A 377 20.13 -3.95 -1.36
C LEU A 377 19.10 -3.60 -0.27
N ALA A 378 19.46 -2.79 0.71
CA ALA A 378 18.53 -2.34 1.74
C ALA A 378 17.38 -1.50 1.16
N LYS A 379 17.61 -0.77 0.07
CA LYS A 379 16.56 -0.04 -0.67
C LYS A 379 15.53 -0.97 -1.32
N ALA A 380 15.85 -2.27 -1.50
CA ALA A 380 14.92 -3.29 -1.96
C ALA A 380 14.03 -3.89 -0.86
N ALA A 381 14.30 -3.58 0.41
CA ALA A 381 13.59 -4.17 1.56
C ALA A 381 12.05 -3.98 1.49
N PHE A 382 11.57 -2.94 0.81
CA PHE A 382 10.13 -2.74 0.61
C PHE A 382 9.46 -3.92 -0.11
N MET A 383 10.18 -4.65 -0.96
CA MET A 383 9.65 -5.80 -1.69
C MET A 383 9.47 -7.02 -0.79
N HIS A 384 10.29 -7.16 0.25
CA HIS A 384 10.23 -8.29 1.17
C HIS A 384 9.08 -8.17 2.18
N ASN A 385 8.73 -6.95 2.59
CA ASN A 385 7.65 -6.73 3.55
C ASN A 385 6.29 -7.14 3.00
N ALA A 386 6.08 -7.01 1.70
CA ALA A 386 4.83 -7.38 1.02
C ALA A 386 4.81 -8.82 0.46
N SER A 387 5.92 -9.57 0.57
CA SER A 387 5.97 -10.97 0.10
C SER A 387 5.11 -11.94 0.92
N HIS A 388 4.52 -11.48 2.03
CA HIS A 388 3.68 -12.29 2.90
C HIS A 388 2.19 -12.26 2.54
N GLY A 389 1.76 -11.41 1.61
CA GLY A 389 0.36 -11.33 1.21
C GLY A 389 -0.56 -11.00 2.42
N PHE A 390 -1.70 -11.64 2.47
CA PHE A 390 -2.56 -11.64 3.66
C PHE A 390 -2.40 -12.98 4.41
N GLU A 391 -2.72 -12.97 5.70
CA GLU A 391 -2.79 -14.16 6.54
C GLU A 391 -4.24 -14.57 6.76
N LEU A 392 -4.47 -15.86 6.95
CA LEU A 392 -5.74 -16.34 7.49
C LEU A 392 -5.80 -15.96 8.97
N LEU A 393 -6.96 -15.49 9.38
CA LEU A 393 -7.19 -14.96 10.72
C LEU A 393 -8.32 -15.71 11.40
N GLU A 394 -8.09 -16.18 12.61
CA GLU A 394 -9.16 -16.55 13.51
C GLU A 394 -9.09 -15.74 14.81
N THR A 395 -10.25 -15.46 15.37
CA THR A 395 -10.37 -14.75 16.65
C THR A 395 -11.23 -15.60 17.57
N LEU A 396 -10.61 -16.14 18.61
CA LEU A 396 -11.22 -17.12 19.50
C LEU A 396 -11.34 -16.55 20.93
N ARG A 397 -12.37 -16.97 21.65
CA ARG A 397 -12.47 -16.74 23.08
C ARG A 397 -11.78 -17.89 23.81
N LEU A 398 -10.80 -17.57 24.64
CA LEU A 398 -10.13 -18.50 25.54
C LEU A 398 -10.61 -18.21 26.97
N GLU A 399 -11.16 -19.22 27.62
CA GLU A 399 -11.66 -19.12 29.00
C GLU A 399 -11.45 -20.44 29.70
N ASN A 400 -10.96 -20.43 30.95
CA ASN A 400 -10.66 -21.63 31.74
C ASN A 400 -9.76 -22.66 31.01
N GLY A 401 -8.82 -22.18 30.17
CA GLY A 401 -7.91 -23.03 29.41
C GLY A 401 -8.52 -23.69 28.16
N GLU A 402 -9.74 -23.30 27.76
CA GLU A 402 -10.45 -23.87 26.63
C GLU A 402 -10.91 -22.79 25.64
N TYR A 403 -10.90 -23.13 24.34
CA TYR A 403 -11.39 -22.24 23.28
C TYR A 403 -12.87 -22.54 22.97
N ALA A 404 -13.71 -21.51 22.98
CA ALA A 404 -15.09 -21.63 22.58
C ALA A 404 -15.20 -21.99 21.09
N TRP A 405 -16.03 -22.98 20.76
CA TRP A 405 -16.34 -23.43 19.39
C TRP A 405 -15.10 -23.72 18.51
N LEU A 406 -14.04 -24.26 19.11
CA LEU A 406 -12.76 -24.50 18.42
C LEU A 406 -12.93 -25.26 17.11
N ASP A 407 -13.75 -26.31 17.08
CA ASP A 407 -13.95 -27.12 15.87
C ASP A 407 -14.57 -26.30 14.71
N ARG A 408 -15.48 -25.39 14.99
CA ARG A 408 -16.08 -24.52 13.97
C ARG A 408 -15.08 -23.48 13.44
N HIS A 409 -14.27 -22.91 14.34
CA HIS A 409 -13.19 -22.01 13.95
C HIS A 409 -12.18 -22.72 13.04
N LEU A 410 -11.78 -23.94 13.41
CA LEU A 410 -10.87 -24.74 12.59
C LEU A 410 -11.48 -25.18 11.25
N ALA A 411 -12.77 -25.51 11.22
CA ALA A 411 -13.44 -25.87 9.97
C ALA A 411 -13.44 -24.69 8.99
N ARG A 412 -13.82 -23.47 9.44
CA ARG A 412 -13.80 -22.26 8.62
C ARG A 412 -12.37 -21.91 8.16
N LEU A 413 -11.38 -22.03 9.05
CA LEU A 413 -9.99 -21.77 8.73
C LEU A 413 -9.48 -22.74 7.63
N LEU A 414 -9.79 -24.03 7.75
CA LEU A 414 -9.39 -25.07 6.77
C LEU A 414 -10.10 -24.88 5.43
N GLU A 415 -11.39 -24.53 5.44
CA GLU A 415 -12.13 -24.19 4.22
C GLU A 415 -11.50 -23.00 3.51
N SER A 416 -11.20 -21.93 4.26
CA SER A 416 -10.51 -20.76 3.71
C SER A 416 -9.11 -21.10 3.19
N ALA A 417 -8.35 -21.94 3.90
CA ALA A 417 -7.03 -22.39 3.46
C ALA A 417 -7.10 -23.16 2.13
N SER A 418 -8.06 -24.08 2.01
CA SER A 418 -8.29 -24.83 0.79
C SER A 418 -8.68 -23.92 -0.38
N ALA A 419 -9.62 -23.00 -0.15
CA ALA A 419 -10.12 -22.09 -1.18
C ALA A 419 -9.08 -21.07 -1.66
N LEU A 420 -8.13 -20.69 -0.79
CA LEU A 420 -7.13 -19.63 -1.02
C LEU A 420 -5.71 -20.20 -1.24
N GLY A 421 -5.53 -21.51 -1.28
CA GLY A 421 -4.24 -22.17 -1.58
C GLY A 421 -3.19 -21.98 -0.48
N PHE A 422 -3.61 -21.98 0.80
CA PHE A 422 -2.69 -21.96 1.95
C PHE A 422 -2.25 -23.38 2.30
N GLY A 423 -0.94 -23.56 2.49
CA GLY A 423 -0.39 -24.77 3.10
C GLY A 423 -0.76 -24.83 4.57
N MET A 424 -1.43 -25.91 5.03
CA MET A 424 -1.89 -25.97 6.41
C MET A 424 -1.82 -27.38 6.97
N ASP A 425 -1.23 -27.50 8.17
CA ASP A 425 -1.25 -28.71 8.99
C ASP A 425 -2.18 -28.48 10.20
N LYS A 426 -3.36 -29.13 10.15
CA LYS A 426 -4.36 -29.07 11.23
C LYS A 426 -3.78 -29.53 12.56
N SER A 427 -2.94 -30.56 12.56
CA SER A 427 -2.36 -31.12 13.79
C SER A 427 -1.40 -30.12 14.43
N HIS A 428 -0.61 -29.41 13.63
CA HIS A 428 0.29 -28.38 14.10
C HIS A 428 -0.47 -27.18 14.69
N ILE A 429 -1.57 -26.75 14.07
CA ILE A 429 -2.43 -25.66 14.58
C ILE A 429 -3.04 -26.05 15.93
N LEU A 430 -3.61 -27.25 16.02
CA LEU A 430 -4.20 -27.75 17.27
C LEU A 430 -3.17 -27.82 18.40
N HIS A 431 -1.97 -28.35 18.12
CA HIS A 431 -0.89 -28.41 19.10
C HIS A 431 -0.49 -27.01 19.58
N SER A 432 -0.35 -26.05 18.69
CA SER A 432 0.00 -24.66 19.00
C SER A 432 -1.08 -23.97 19.84
N LEU A 433 -2.35 -24.15 19.51
CA LEU A 433 -3.48 -23.62 20.30
C LEU A 433 -3.55 -24.24 21.69
N GLN A 434 -3.35 -25.55 21.80
CA GLN A 434 -3.32 -26.24 23.10
C GLN A 434 -2.14 -25.78 23.96
N ALA A 435 -0.97 -25.59 23.37
CA ALA A 435 0.20 -25.07 24.09
C ALA A 435 -0.07 -23.64 24.60
N HIS A 436 -0.68 -22.79 23.78
CA HIS A 436 -1.06 -21.43 24.16
C HIS A 436 -2.14 -21.44 25.28
N ALA A 437 -3.15 -22.30 25.21
CA ALA A 437 -4.17 -22.42 26.24
C ALA A 437 -3.57 -22.85 27.58
N ARG A 438 -2.65 -23.83 27.57
CA ARG A 438 -1.95 -24.29 28.81
C ARG A 438 -1.11 -23.18 29.44
N ALA A 439 -0.43 -22.36 28.63
CA ALA A 439 0.38 -21.24 29.12
C ALA A 439 -0.46 -20.19 29.88
N HIS A 440 -1.78 -20.12 29.60
CA HIS A 440 -2.72 -19.18 30.23
C HIS A 440 -3.70 -19.85 31.21
N ALA A 441 -3.59 -21.16 31.45
CA ALA A 441 -4.50 -21.90 32.33
C ALA A 441 -4.42 -21.47 33.81
N GLY A 442 -3.32 -20.84 34.23
CA GLY A 442 -3.16 -20.30 35.60
C GLY A 442 -3.86 -18.96 35.85
N ASP A 443 -4.29 -18.26 34.78
CA ASP A 443 -5.02 -16.98 34.84
C ASP A 443 -6.52 -17.20 34.59
N SER A 444 -7.12 -18.02 35.42
CA SER A 444 -8.53 -18.44 35.29
C SER A 444 -9.56 -17.35 35.62
N SER A 445 -9.12 -16.13 35.98
CA SER A 445 -10.02 -15.08 36.44
C SER A 445 -10.64 -14.24 35.31
N ARG A 446 -10.12 -14.30 34.07
CA ARG A 446 -10.61 -13.46 32.95
C ARG A 446 -10.58 -14.20 31.62
N ALA A 447 -11.67 -14.04 30.86
CA ALA A 447 -11.69 -14.48 29.47
C ALA A 447 -10.67 -13.67 28.62
N ARG A 448 -10.09 -14.29 27.60
CA ARG A 448 -9.10 -13.68 26.71
C ARG A 448 -9.57 -13.75 25.26
N ARG A 449 -9.24 -12.71 24.51
CA ARG A 449 -9.35 -12.70 23.05
C ARG A 449 -8.05 -13.25 22.48
N ALA A 450 -8.06 -14.45 21.94
CA ALA A 450 -6.94 -15.06 21.25
C ALA A 450 -7.05 -14.81 19.73
N ARG A 451 -5.98 -14.35 19.12
CA ARG A 451 -5.87 -14.12 17.68
C ARG A 451 -4.88 -15.12 17.11
N LEU A 452 -5.36 -15.97 16.21
CA LEU A 452 -4.58 -16.93 15.45
C LEU A 452 -4.36 -16.39 14.04
N LEU A 453 -3.11 -16.26 13.63
CA LEU A 453 -2.70 -15.91 12.28
C LEU A 453 -1.99 -17.11 11.64
N VAL A 454 -2.29 -17.39 10.37
CA VAL A 454 -1.64 -18.44 9.61
C VAL A 454 -1.16 -17.85 8.28
N THR A 455 0.13 -17.89 8.05
CA THR A 455 0.73 -17.45 6.79
C THR A 455 0.44 -18.46 5.67
N ARG A 456 0.68 -18.07 4.43
CA ARG A 456 0.49 -18.94 3.26
C ARG A 456 1.33 -20.22 3.31
N THR A 457 2.52 -20.15 3.92
CA THR A 457 3.42 -21.29 4.09
C THR A 457 3.07 -22.18 5.29
N GLY A 458 2.04 -21.80 6.06
CA GLY A 458 1.60 -22.54 7.25
C GLY A 458 2.28 -22.13 8.56
N ALA A 459 3.09 -21.07 8.57
CA ALA A 459 3.63 -20.54 9.81
C ALA A 459 2.50 -19.92 10.67
N ILE A 460 2.55 -20.17 11.98
CA ILE A 460 1.49 -19.84 12.93
C ILE A 460 1.98 -18.79 13.93
N THR A 461 1.14 -17.77 14.15
CA THR A 461 1.31 -16.80 15.24
C THR A 461 0.04 -16.76 16.08
N ILE A 462 0.19 -16.90 17.41
CA ILE A 462 -0.94 -16.78 18.35
C ILE A 462 -0.60 -15.71 19.36
N THR A 463 -1.51 -14.72 19.48
CA THR A 463 -1.44 -13.66 20.49
C THR A 463 -2.74 -13.64 21.26
N SER A 464 -2.73 -13.20 22.54
CA SER A 464 -3.95 -13.04 23.29
C SER A 464 -3.90 -11.86 24.26
N GLU A 465 -5.05 -11.23 24.47
CA GLU A 465 -5.25 -10.14 25.43
C GLU A 465 -6.46 -10.42 26.30
N ALA A 466 -6.46 -9.90 27.53
CA ALA A 466 -7.60 -10.02 28.45
C ALA A 466 -8.81 -9.25 27.91
N LEU A 467 -10.01 -9.78 28.08
CA LEU A 467 -11.24 -9.07 27.78
C LEU A 467 -11.65 -8.24 28.99
N GLU A 468 -11.62 -6.91 28.86
CA GLU A 468 -11.99 -5.99 29.96
C GLU A 468 -13.50 -5.99 30.24
N ASP A 469 -14.32 -6.14 29.20
CA ASP A 469 -15.80 -6.16 29.25
C ASP A 469 -16.31 -7.56 28.91
N ALA A 470 -16.10 -8.55 29.75
CA ALA A 470 -16.66 -9.88 29.55
C ALA A 470 -18.02 -10.01 30.28
N PRO A 471 -19.14 -9.75 29.59
CA PRO A 471 -20.44 -9.71 30.30
C PRO A 471 -20.92 -11.07 30.76
N VAL A 472 -20.38 -12.20 30.32
CA VAL A 472 -20.85 -13.55 30.68
C VAL A 472 -19.75 -14.58 30.53
N SER A 473 -19.62 -15.54 31.48
CA SER A 473 -18.83 -16.75 31.31
C SER A 473 -19.48 -17.66 30.28
N TRP A 474 -18.74 -18.06 29.25
CA TRP A 474 -19.17 -19.01 28.25
C TRP A 474 -18.56 -20.37 28.57
N SER A 475 -19.38 -21.38 28.81
CA SER A 475 -18.90 -22.76 28.95
C SER A 475 -18.59 -23.33 27.56
N ASN A 476 -17.54 -24.14 27.45
CA ASN A 476 -17.19 -24.78 26.18
C ASN A 476 -18.28 -25.78 25.75
N PRO A 477 -18.85 -25.67 24.54
CA PRO A 477 -19.84 -26.64 24.04
C PRO A 477 -19.31 -28.07 23.86
N SER A 478 -17.98 -28.27 23.79
CA SER A 478 -17.40 -29.61 23.68
C SER A 478 -17.48 -30.45 24.96
N MET A 479 -17.89 -29.86 26.09
CA MET A 479 -18.06 -30.54 27.37
C MET A 479 -19.45 -31.24 27.52
N GLY A 480 -19.93 -31.92 26.51
CA GLY A 480 -21.01 -32.90 26.63
C GLY A 480 -22.38 -32.34 27.06
N ALA A 481 -23.40 -33.20 27.11
CA ALA A 481 -24.83 -32.95 27.32
C ALA A 481 -25.29 -31.92 28.41
N ALA A 482 -24.37 -31.33 29.16
CA ALA A 482 -24.63 -30.26 30.12
C ALA A 482 -24.86 -28.89 29.47
N PHE A 483 -24.52 -28.71 28.19
CA PHE A 483 -24.60 -27.43 27.48
C PHE A 483 -26.00 -27.02 27.03
N LYS A 484 -26.94 -27.96 26.92
CA LYS A 484 -28.35 -27.62 26.67
C LYS A 484 -29.02 -26.78 27.78
N ALA A 485 -28.30 -26.47 28.83
CA ALA A 485 -28.90 -25.85 30.02
C ALA A 485 -28.36 -24.44 30.35
N LYS A 486 -27.43 -23.84 29.59
CA LYS A 486 -26.94 -22.51 29.99
C LYS A 486 -26.33 -21.69 28.87
N ILE A 487 -27.09 -21.29 27.88
CA ILE A 487 -27.21 -19.84 27.70
C ILE A 487 -27.99 -19.43 28.97
N PRO A 488 -27.45 -18.56 29.85
CA PRO A 488 -28.25 -18.10 30.98
C PRO A 488 -29.57 -17.61 30.43
N GLU A 489 -30.70 -17.89 31.09
CA GLU A 489 -32.00 -17.29 30.73
C GLU A 489 -31.90 -15.76 30.60
N SER A 490 -30.88 -15.15 31.21
CA SER A 490 -30.47 -13.76 31.06
C SER A 490 -29.75 -13.43 29.73
N ALA A 491 -29.25 -14.38 28.94
CA ALA A 491 -28.65 -14.16 27.62
C ALA A 491 -29.56 -14.58 26.45
N SER A 492 -30.63 -15.31 26.76
CA SER A 492 -31.74 -15.52 25.82
C SER A 492 -32.50 -14.20 25.69
N PRO A 493 -32.67 -13.67 24.46
CA PRO A 493 -33.39 -12.41 24.24
C PRO A 493 -34.84 -12.42 24.75
N ALA A 494 -35.39 -13.59 25.04
CA ALA A 494 -36.79 -13.76 25.42
C ALA A 494 -37.18 -13.23 26.81
N ARG A 495 -36.26 -12.78 27.65
CA ARG A 495 -36.62 -12.24 28.97
C ARG A 495 -35.69 -11.10 29.42
N GLY A 496 -36.11 -9.88 29.15
CA GLY A 496 -35.83 -8.67 29.93
C GLY A 496 -34.37 -8.36 30.23
N PHE A 497 -33.63 -7.90 29.24
CA PHE A 497 -32.37 -7.17 29.45
C PHE A 497 -32.66 -5.68 29.57
N GLU A 498 -32.90 -5.18 30.76
CA GLU A 498 -32.56 -3.78 31.09
C GLU A 498 -31.06 -3.75 31.37
N SER A 499 -30.29 -3.52 30.30
CA SER A 499 -28.83 -3.34 30.36
C SER A 499 -28.50 -1.97 30.90
N ILE A 500 -27.78 -1.90 32.02
CA ILE A 500 -27.12 -0.71 32.56
C ILE A 500 -25.79 -0.40 31.76
N ALA A 501 -25.49 -1.19 30.72
CA ALA A 501 -24.34 -0.91 29.83
C ALA A 501 -24.66 0.26 28.89
N PRO A 502 -23.70 1.13 28.59
CA PRO A 502 -23.91 2.24 27.67
C PRO A 502 -24.37 1.70 26.30
N THR A 503 -25.41 2.32 25.73
CA THR A 503 -25.98 1.96 24.43
C THR A 503 -24.85 2.07 23.38
N ARG A 504 -24.60 0.99 22.64
CA ARG A 504 -23.57 0.95 21.60
C ARG A 504 -24.16 1.39 20.28
N ILE A 505 -23.73 2.54 19.82
CA ILE A 505 -24.22 3.16 18.59
C ILE A 505 -23.53 2.55 17.38
N VAL A 506 -24.33 2.10 16.42
CA VAL A 506 -23.86 1.64 15.10
C VAL A 506 -24.48 2.50 14.01
N VAL A 507 -23.84 2.55 12.86
CA VAL A 507 -24.30 3.31 11.68
C VAL A 507 -24.45 2.37 10.49
N LEU A 508 -25.30 2.74 9.53
CA LEU A 508 -25.40 2.06 8.25
C LEU A 508 -24.29 2.61 7.32
N ALA A 509 -23.61 1.74 6.57
CA ALA A 509 -22.59 2.14 5.61
C ALA A 509 -23.18 3.10 4.55
N ASP A 510 -22.41 4.13 4.17
CA ASP A 510 -22.84 5.14 3.19
C ASP A 510 -22.97 4.59 1.78
N THR A 511 -22.19 3.57 1.44
CA THR A 511 -22.14 2.93 0.12
C THR A 511 -22.28 1.41 0.23
N PRO A 512 -22.89 0.77 -0.80
CA PRO A 512 -23.02 -0.67 -0.82
C PRO A 512 -21.70 -1.38 -1.09
N ILE A 513 -21.58 -2.61 -0.58
CA ILE A 513 -20.50 -3.53 -0.91
C ILE A 513 -20.87 -4.42 -2.11
N ASP A 514 -19.86 -4.97 -2.79
CA ASP A 514 -20.08 -6.03 -3.77
C ASP A 514 -20.17 -7.39 -3.07
N ARG A 515 -21.34 -8.03 -3.12
CA ARG A 515 -21.58 -9.34 -2.48
C ARG A 515 -20.68 -10.46 -3.02
N HIS A 516 -20.10 -10.29 -4.21
CA HIS A 516 -19.20 -11.27 -4.84
C HIS A 516 -17.74 -11.10 -4.43
N GLU A 517 -17.44 -10.08 -3.61
CA GLU A 517 -16.09 -9.84 -3.10
C GLU A 517 -15.62 -11.03 -2.24
N ARG A 518 -14.57 -11.71 -2.67
CA ARG A 518 -14.05 -12.91 -1.98
C ARG A 518 -13.62 -12.65 -0.54
N ALA A 519 -13.19 -11.42 -0.22
CA ALA A 519 -12.79 -11.02 1.13
C ALA A 519 -13.94 -11.12 2.15
N LEU A 520 -15.20 -11.08 1.72
CA LEU A 520 -16.37 -11.22 2.59
C LEU A 520 -16.60 -12.67 3.03
N HIS A 521 -16.10 -13.64 2.27
CA HIS A 521 -16.35 -15.07 2.53
C HIS A 521 -15.22 -15.74 3.33
N HIS A 522 -14.06 -15.07 3.47
CA HIS A 522 -12.90 -15.61 4.14
C HIS A 522 -12.34 -14.65 5.20
N LYS A 523 -12.13 -15.15 6.42
CA LYS A 523 -11.58 -14.35 7.50
C LYS A 523 -10.07 -14.21 7.36
N THR A 524 -9.62 -13.03 6.94
CA THR A 524 -8.21 -12.75 6.66
C THR A 524 -7.76 -11.43 7.29
N THR A 525 -6.45 -11.16 7.26
CA THR A 525 -5.90 -9.84 7.64
C THR A 525 -6.16 -8.76 6.59
N ARG A 526 -6.58 -9.14 5.37
CA ARG A 526 -6.99 -8.18 4.32
C ARG A 526 -8.45 -7.78 4.57
N ARG A 527 -8.62 -6.62 5.20
CA ARG A 527 -9.92 -6.10 5.66
C ARG A 527 -10.34 -4.81 4.96
N THR A 528 -9.80 -4.54 3.76
CA THR A 528 -9.99 -3.26 3.05
C THR A 528 -11.48 -2.87 2.93
N VAL A 529 -12.38 -3.82 2.60
CA VAL A 529 -13.82 -3.56 2.50
C VAL A 529 -14.38 -3.02 3.82
N TYR A 530 -14.04 -3.67 4.93
CA TYR A 530 -14.53 -3.28 6.26
C TYR A 530 -13.88 -1.98 6.75
N ASP A 531 -12.56 -1.84 6.57
CA ASP A 531 -11.78 -0.73 7.10
C ASP A 531 -12.12 0.59 6.40
N THR A 532 -12.44 0.54 5.09
CA THR A 532 -12.91 1.72 4.35
C THR A 532 -14.19 2.32 4.95
N HIS A 533 -15.19 1.48 5.24
CA HIS A 533 -16.45 1.94 5.83
C HIS A 533 -16.27 2.39 7.29
N ARG A 534 -15.41 1.71 8.04
CA ARG A 534 -15.12 2.12 9.42
C ARG A 534 -14.40 3.45 9.54
N GLN A 535 -13.48 3.76 8.64
CA GLN A 535 -12.77 5.04 8.62
C GLN A 535 -13.69 6.24 8.37
N GLN A 536 -14.83 6.02 7.72
CA GLN A 536 -15.85 7.06 7.50
C GLN A 536 -16.65 7.38 8.80
N HIS A 537 -16.69 6.43 9.74
CA HIS A 537 -17.45 6.55 11.00
C HIS A 537 -16.60 6.12 12.21
N PRO A 538 -15.51 6.84 12.54
CA PRO A 538 -14.57 6.44 13.58
C PRO A 538 -15.17 6.46 14.99
N GLU A 539 -16.23 7.24 15.24
CA GLU A 539 -16.95 7.35 16.51
C GLU A 539 -17.98 6.24 16.75
N ALA A 540 -18.39 5.52 15.69
CA ALA A 540 -19.36 4.46 15.81
C ALA A 540 -18.75 3.20 16.45
N TYR A 541 -19.56 2.47 17.22
CA TYR A 541 -19.15 1.17 17.77
C TYR A 541 -18.82 0.19 16.65
N ASP A 542 -19.67 0.12 15.61
CA ASP A 542 -19.44 -0.64 14.38
C ASP A 542 -20.27 -0.08 13.22
N VAL A 543 -20.00 -0.53 12.00
CA VAL A 543 -20.70 -0.15 10.78
C VAL A 543 -21.45 -1.37 10.25
N LEU A 544 -22.77 -1.24 10.02
CA LEU A 544 -23.60 -2.24 9.37
C LEU A 544 -23.49 -2.10 7.85
N LEU A 545 -23.10 -3.17 7.18
CA LEU A 545 -22.90 -3.21 5.73
C LEU A 545 -24.16 -3.70 5.00
N TRP A 546 -24.30 -3.28 3.76
CA TRP A 546 -25.37 -3.68 2.84
C TRP A 546 -24.81 -3.77 1.40
N ASN A 547 -25.46 -4.57 0.54
CA ASN A 547 -24.98 -4.84 -0.81
C ASN A 547 -25.75 -4.04 -1.88
N GLN A 548 -25.32 -4.14 -3.14
CA GLN A 548 -25.90 -3.43 -4.29
C GLN A 548 -27.36 -3.80 -4.59
N GLN A 549 -27.91 -4.87 -4.02
CA GLN A 549 -29.31 -5.27 -4.07
C GLN A 549 -30.12 -4.72 -2.88
N HIS A 550 -29.55 -3.79 -2.09
CA HIS A 550 -30.12 -3.28 -0.84
C HIS A 550 -30.35 -4.34 0.24
N GLU A 551 -29.65 -5.49 0.17
CA GLU A 551 -29.70 -6.52 1.19
C GLU A 551 -28.70 -6.20 2.31
N LEU A 552 -29.13 -6.34 3.56
CA LEU A 552 -28.26 -6.26 4.73
C LEU A 552 -27.30 -7.44 4.76
N THR A 553 -26.07 -7.20 5.23
CA THR A 553 -25.05 -8.24 5.29
C THR A 553 -24.57 -8.47 6.73
N GLU A 554 -23.55 -7.81 7.18
CA GLU A 554 -22.98 -7.98 8.52
C GLU A 554 -22.38 -6.68 9.04
N PHE A 555 -21.99 -6.66 10.31
CA PHE A 555 -21.13 -5.63 10.88
C PHE A 555 -19.67 -5.90 10.53
N SER A 556 -18.82 -4.88 10.61
CA SER A 556 -17.40 -5.06 10.26
C SER A 556 -16.67 -6.07 11.17
N TYR A 557 -17.15 -6.32 12.39
CA TYR A 557 -16.57 -7.29 13.34
C TYR A 557 -17.56 -8.33 13.88
N GLY A 558 -18.77 -8.40 13.37
CA GLY A 558 -19.77 -9.34 13.85
C GLY A 558 -20.91 -9.56 12.88
N SER A 559 -21.71 -10.59 13.13
CA SER A 559 -22.91 -10.86 12.34
C SER A 559 -24.10 -10.08 12.88
N LEU A 560 -25.05 -9.76 11.98
CA LEU A 560 -26.31 -9.10 12.29
C LEU A 560 -27.38 -10.11 12.70
N VAL A 561 -28.15 -9.77 13.72
CA VAL A 561 -29.45 -10.42 14.02
C VAL A 561 -30.51 -9.34 14.27
N LEU A 562 -31.64 -9.47 13.60
CA LEU A 562 -32.82 -8.62 13.78
C LEU A 562 -33.94 -9.42 14.45
N GLU A 563 -34.64 -8.81 15.41
CA GLU A 563 -35.89 -9.30 15.91
C GLU A 563 -37.03 -8.63 15.13
N ILE A 564 -37.78 -9.42 14.36
CA ILE A 564 -38.93 -8.95 13.57
C ILE A 564 -40.11 -9.89 13.78
N ASP A 565 -41.24 -9.35 14.22
CA ASP A 565 -42.48 -10.08 14.46
C ASP A 565 -42.28 -11.33 15.36
N GLY A 566 -41.41 -11.19 16.39
CA GLY A 566 -41.08 -12.25 17.34
C GLY A 566 -40.15 -13.34 16.79
N SER A 567 -39.63 -13.17 15.56
CA SER A 567 -38.63 -14.05 14.92
C SER A 567 -37.25 -13.43 14.96
N TRP A 568 -36.22 -14.26 15.21
CA TRP A 568 -34.82 -13.85 15.24
C TRP A 568 -34.15 -14.19 13.92
N LEU A 569 -33.85 -13.16 13.12
CA LEU A 569 -33.46 -13.30 11.72
C LEU A 569 -32.04 -12.82 11.51
N THR A 570 -31.28 -13.56 10.70
CA THR A 570 -29.90 -13.18 10.26
C THR A 570 -29.82 -13.21 8.74
N PRO A 571 -29.00 -12.32 8.10
CA PRO A 571 -28.85 -12.29 6.65
C PRO A 571 -28.31 -13.61 6.08
N THR A 572 -28.67 -13.91 4.83
CA THR A 572 -28.19 -15.11 4.12
C THR A 572 -26.73 -14.95 3.71
N LEU A 573 -25.97 -16.06 3.61
CA LEU A 573 -24.60 -16.00 3.09
C LEU A 573 -24.54 -15.49 1.64
N SER A 574 -25.60 -15.70 0.85
CA SER A 574 -25.68 -15.22 -0.53
C SER A 574 -25.75 -13.69 -0.65
N SER A 575 -26.06 -12.98 0.43
CA SER A 575 -26.03 -11.53 0.47
C SER A 575 -24.58 -10.96 0.57
N GLY A 576 -23.55 -11.83 0.76
CA GLY A 576 -22.15 -11.45 0.82
C GLY A 576 -21.69 -11.09 2.22
N LEU A 577 -21.46 -12.08 3.05
CA LEU A 577 -20.99 -11.95 4.44
C LEU A 577 -20.13 -13.14 4.87
N LEU A 578 -19.35 -12.92 5.91
CA LEU A 578 -18.53 -13.95 6.51
C LEU A 578 -19.39 -15.02 7.19
N PRO A 579 -19.12 -16.35 7.02
CA PRO A 579 -19.78 -17.39 7.77
C PRO A 579 -19.37 -17.34 9.26
N GLY A 580 -20.07 -16.51 10.03
CA GLY A 580 -19.77 -16.26 11.45
C GLY A 580 -19.92 -17.54 12.29
N VAL A 581 -18.94 -17.86 13.13
CA VAL A 581 -18.95 -19.09 13.96
C VAL A 581 -20.11 -19.10 14.93
N MET A 582 -20.34 -18.01 15.65
CA MET A 582 -21.50 -17.91 16.57
C MET A 582 -22.83 -17.95 15.80
N ARG A 583 -22.91 -17.25 14.65
CA ARG A 583 -24.08 -17.29 13.77
C ARG A 583 -24.42 -18.74 13.36
N ALA A 584 -23.41 -19.49 12.91
CA ALA A 584 -23.60 -20.90 12.52
C ALA A 584 -24.03 -21.79 13.68
N GLU A 585 -23.54 -21.54 14.89
CA GLU A 585 -23.94 -22.27 16.08
C GLU A 585 -25.41 -22.00 16.45
N LEU A 586 -25.80 -20.73 16.50
CA LEU A 586 -27.19 -20.34 16.84
C LEU A 586 -28.19 -20.84 15.79
N MET A 587 -27.82 -20.88 14.51
CA MET A 587 -28.66 -21.50 13.47
C MET A 587 -28.80 -23.01 13.68
N ALA A 588 -27.71 -23.71 14.02
CA ALA A 588 -27.75 -25.14 14.30
C ALA A 588 -28.61 -25.49 15.52
N GLN A 589 -28.71 -24.58 16.48
CA GLN A 589 -29.55 -24.69 17.67
C GLN A 589 -31.01 -24.27 17.40
N GLY A 590 -31.32 -23.70 16.23
CA GLY A 590 -32.65 -23.20 15.88
C GLY A 590 -33.02 -21.88 16.56
N GLU A 591 -32.05 -21.16 17.14
CA GLU A 591 -32.31 -19.91 17.85
C GLU A 591 -32.49 -18.72 16.90
N ILE A 592 -31.81 -18.75 15.74
CA ILE A 592 -31.95 -17.75 14.67
C ILE A 592 -32.22 -18.43 13.35
N VAL A 593 -32.88 -17.71 12.42
CA VAL A 593 -33.25 -18.20 11.10
C VAL A 593 -32.62 -17.32 10.02
N GLU A 594 -32.06 -17.96 9.03
CA GLU A 594 -31.46 -17.26 7.87
C GLU A 594 -32.58 -16.77 6.93
N ARG A 595 -32.49 -15.50 6.52
CA ARG A 595 -33.42 -14.85 5.60
C ARG A 595 -32.72 -13.75 4.81
N VAL A 596 -33.14 -13.48 3.56
CA VAL A 596 -32.77 -12.25 2.87
C VAL A 596 -33.42 -11.08 3.63
N LEU A 597 -32.58 -10.23 4.23
CA LEU A 597 -32.98 -9.02 4.95
C LEU A 597 -32.57 -7.81 4.11
N VAL A 598 -33.47 -6.86 3.98
CA VAL A 598 -33.22 -5.62 3.22
C VAL A 598 -33.11 -4.42 4.15
N VAL A 599 -32.55 -3.32 3.66
CA VAL A 599 -32.36 -2.09 4.46
C VAL A 599 -33.69 -1.61 5.06
N ASP A 600 -34.82 -1.77 4.35
CA ASP A 600 -36.16 -1.38 4.84
C ASP A 600 -36.64 -2.23 6.04
N ASP A 601 -36.12 -3.44 6.21
CA ASP A 601 -36.47 -4.28 7.38
C ASP A 601 -35.95 -3.69 8.69
N LEU A 602 -34.95 -2.79 8.64
CA LEU A 602 -34.46 -2.08 9.84
C LEU A 602 -35.55 -1.23 10.50
N ALA A 603 -36.49 -0.68 9.73
CA ALA A 603 -37.60 0.10 10.26
C ALA A 603 -38.67 -0.78 10.98
N ARG A 604 -38.68 -2.10 10.72
CA ARG A 604 -39.59 -3.08 11.31
C ARG A 604 -38.97 -3.81 12.50
N ALA A 605 -37.65 -3.69 12.69
CA ALA A 605 -36.92 -4.40 13.72
C ALA A 605 -37.29 -3.87 15.11
N GLN A 606 -37.73 -4.78 16.01
CA GLN A 606 -37.97 -4.49 17.41
C GLN A 606 -36.68 -4.36 18.20
N SER A 607 -35.63 -5.08 17.76
CA SER A 607 -34.27 -4.96 18.29
C SER A 607 -33.23 -5.36 17.25
N ILE A 608 -32.03 -4.75 17.37
CA ILE A 608 -30.88 -4.99 16.51
C ILE A 608 -29.75 -5.51 17.38
N TRP A 609 -29.12 -6.60 16.95
CA TRP A 609 -28.08 -7.28 17.70
C TRP A 609 -26.83 -7.49 16.84
N PHE A 610 -25.71 -7.14 17.43
CA PHE A 610 -24.39 -7.51 16.99
C PHE A 610 -23.98 -8.80 17.71
N ILE A 611 -23.56 -9.82 16.98
CA ILE A 611 -23.11 -11.09 17.55
C ILE A 611 -21.75 -11.51 17.03
N ASN A 612 -20.89 -12.04 17.90
CA ASN A 612 -19.67 -12.75 17.50
C ASN A 612 -19.21 -13.75 18.58
N SER A 613 -18.33 -14.69 18.17
CA SER A 613 -17.85 -15.79 19.04
C SER A 613 -16.95 -15.35 20.20
N VAL A 614 -16.58 -14.08 20.31
CA VAL A 614 -15.71 -13.56 21.38
C VAL A 614 -16.53 -12.83 22.44
N ARG A 615 -17.47 -12.00 22.02
CA ARG A 615 -18.25 -11.09 22.90
C ARG A 615 -19.70 -11.52 23.12
N GLY A 616 -20.17 -12.52 22.37
CA GLY A 616 -21.54 -12.98 22.44
C GLY A 616 -22.55 -12.01 21.83
N TRP A 617 -23.70 -11.84 22.47
CA TRP A 617 -24.77 -10.96 22.06
C TRP A 617 -24.57 -9.55 22.60
N ILE A 618 -24.64 -8.55 21.71
CA ILE A 618 -24.59 -7.13 22.08
C ILE A 618 -25.78 -6.43 21.42
N ARG A 619 -26.67 -5.87 22.23
CA ARG A 619 -27.73 -5.02 21.71
C ARG A 619 -27.12 -3.69 21.23
N VAL A 620 -27.52 -3.24 20.05
CA VAL A 620 -27.01 -2.01 19.44
C VAL A 620 -28.16 -1.11 19.02
N GLU A 621 -27.90 0.18 18.95
CA GLU A 621 -28.81 1.19 18.44
C GLU A 621 -28.27 1.72 17.12
N LEU A 622 -29.09 1.65 16.06
CA LEU A 622 -28.74 2.14 14.76
C LEU A 622 -29.13 3.62 14.62
N ILE A 623 -28.15 4.47 14.34
CA ILE A 623 -28.40 5.84 13.92
C ILE A 623 -28.36 5.87 12.39
N MET A 624 -29.50 6.26 11.79
CA MET A 624 -29.54 6.60 10.37
C MET A 624 -29.34 8.11 10.25
N GLU A 625 -28.22 8.56 9.70
CA GLU A 625 -28.07 9.98 9.38
C GLU A 625 -29.15 10.35 8.36
N LYS A 626 -29.94 11.37 8.70
CA LYS A 626 -30.87 11.95 7.74
C LYS A 626 -30.05 12.66 6.67
N LYS A 627 -30.02 12.08 5.45
CA LYS A 627 -29.53 12.78 4.25
C LYS A 627 -30.39 13.98 3.92
#